data_242a451338eb19e7d7257aec08ee2a08
#
_entry.id   242a451338eb19e7d7257aec08ee2a08
#
_cell.length_a   1.000
_cell.length_b   1.000
_cell.length_c   1.000
_cell.angle_alpha   90.00
_cell.angle_beta   90.00
_cell.angle_gamma   90.00
#
_symmetry.space_group_name_H-M   'P 1'
#
loop_
_entity.id
_entity.type
_entity.pdbx_description
1 polymer ?
#
loop_
_entity_poly.entity_id
_entity_poly.type
_entity_poly.pdbx_seq_one_letter_code
_entity_poly.pdbx_strand_id
1 'polypeptide(L)'
;MKISVLGDGAWGTALAMVLVANGHDVTTWGPFPDYLEQMEKERINSRFLKGVKLPDELKFTPDMAVAAEADWLLTATPTQYLRGVLDKLKPYFEPERHAVINVAKGIENGTLLTISEMISGVLGPCRYCTLCGPSHAEEVALQVPTAVVAASTDIELAKEVSNLFMNDTFRVYVSDDPVGVELGGALKNVIAVAAGIIDGMELGDNPKAALLTRGIAEMSRLGAALGGNPATFAGLSGVGDLIVTCTSGHS
;
A
#
# COMPACT_ATOMS: atom_id res chain seq x y z
N MET A 1 -16.75 -10.89 -1.22
CA MET A 1 -16.55 -10.38 0.16
C MET A 1 -16.79 -8.90 0.17
N LYS A 2 -17.10 -8.28 1.32
CA LYS A 2 -17.20 -6.82 1.47
C LYS A 2 -15.85 -6.26 1.89
N ILE A 3 -15.33 -5.29 1.13
CA ILE A 3 -14.02 -4.68 1.36
C ILE A 3 -14.17 -3.16 1.29
N SER A 4 -13.64 -2.45 2.29
CA SER A 4 -13.56 -0.99 2.27
C SER A 4 -12.12 -0.52 2.07
N VAL A 5 -11.92 0.34 1.08
CA VAL A 5 -10.64 1.00 0.80
C VAL A 5 -10.65 2.38 1.47
N LEU A 6 -9.85 2.54 2.50
CA LEU A 6 -9.73 3.79 3.27
C LEU A 6 -8.68 4.69 2.64
N GLY A 7 -9.10 5.47 1.64
CA GLY A 7 -8.27 6.39 0.86
C GLY A 7 -8.60 6.35 -0.63
N ASP A 8 -8.87 7.51 -1.18
CA ASP A 8 -9.27 7.78 -2.57
C ASP A 8 -8.10 8.19 -3.48
N GLY A 9 -6.85 7.94 -3.04
CA GLY A 9 -5.64 8.19 -3.82
C GLY A 9 -5.45 7.22 -4.98
N ALA A 10 -4.42 7.44 -5.82
CA ALA A 10 -4.14 6.59 -7.00
C ALA A 10 -4.04 5.10 -6.63
N TRP A 11 -3.22 4.78 -5.62
CA TRP A 11 -2.98 3.39 -5.23
C TRP A 11 -4.22 2.72 -4.64
N GLY A 12 -4.96 3.40 -3.75
CA GLY A 12 -6.22 2.89 -3.23
C GLY A 12 -7.24 2.61 -4.33
N THR A 13 -7.36 3.53 -5.30
CA THR A 13 -8.25 3.38 -6.46
C THR A 13 -7.85 2.20 -7.35
N ALA A 14 -6.56 2.06 -7.67
CA ALA A 14 -6.08 0.94 -8.49
C ALA A 14 -6.35 -0.42 -7.83
N LEU A 15 -6.10 -0.54 -6.51
CA LEU A 15 -6.40 -1.76 -5.76
C LEU A 15 -7.91 -2.02 -5.63
N ALA A 16 -8.73 -0.98 -5.47
CA ALA A 16 -10.19 -1.12 -5.50
C ALA A 16 -10.66 -1.71 -6.83
N MET A 17 -10.07 -1.28 -7.96
CA MET A 17 -10.37 -1.85 -9.29
C MET A 17 -9.96 -3.32 -9.39
N VAL A 18 -8.79 -3.72 -8.87
CA VAL A 18 -8.37 -5.13 -8.81
C VAL A 18 -9.38 -5.96 -8.02
N LEU A 19 -9.81 -5.48 -6.86
CA LEU A 19 -10.77 -6.18 -6.01
C LEU A 19 -12.16 -6.30 -6.66
N VAL A 20 -12.64 -5.26 -7.34
CA VAL A 20 -13.90 -5.31 -8.11
C VAL A 20 -13.78 -6.33 -9.25
N ALA A 21 -12.66 -6.32 -9.99
CA ALA A 21 -12.41 -7.28 -11.07
C ALA A 21 -12.39 -8.74 -10.57
N ASN A 22 -12.00 -8.96 -9.32
CA ASN A 22 -12.04 -10.26 -8.64
C ASN A 22 -13.42 -10.60 -8.07
N GLY A 23 -14.46 -9.79 -8.33
CA GLY A 23 -15.85 -10.07 -7.92
C GLY A 23 -16.17 -9.72 -6.46
N HIS A 24 -15.40 -8.82 -5.83
CA HIS A 24 -15.67 -8.36 -4.47
C HIS A 24 -16.59 -7.13 -4.47
N ASP A 25 -17.37 -6.96 -3.39
CA ASP A 25 -18.16 -5.75 -3.11
C ASP A 25 -17.27 -4.71 -2.46
N VAL A 26 -16.89 -3.67 -3.22
CA VAL A 26 -15.86 -2.71 -2.81
C VAL A 26 -16.45 -1.32 -2.64
N THR A 27 -16.16 -0.71 -1.49
CA THR A 27 -16.49 0.68 -1.20
C THR A 27 -15.22 1.47 -0.91
N THR A 28 -14.99 2.57 -1.62
CA THR A 28 -13.90 3.52 -1.33
C THR A 28 -14.40 4.60 -0.39
N TRP A 29 -13.73 4.75 0.74
CA TRP A 29 -13.91 5.87 1.64
C TRP A 29 -12.89 6.97 1.33
N GLY A 30 -13.35 8.22 1.32
CA GLY A 30 -12.51 9.40 1.21
C GLY A 30 -13.03 10.56 2.06
N PRO A 31 -12.17 11.53 2.44
CA PRO A 31 -12.53 12.62 3.34
C PRO A 31 -13.28 13.78 2.66
N PHE A 32 -13.43 13.76 1.33
CA PHE A 32 -13.97 14.87 0.55
C PHE A 32 -15.27 14.46 -0.19
N PRO A 33 -16.47 14.71 0.40
CA PRO A 33 -17.75 14.26 -0.15
C PRO A 33 -17.97 14.70 -1.60
N ASP A 34 -17.74 15.99 -1.92
CA ASP A 34 -17.95 16.56 -3.26
C ASP A 34 -17.07 15.85 -4.32
N TYR A 35 -15.84 15.48 -3.92
CA TYR A 35 -14.94 14.78 -4.82
C TYR A 35 -15.36 13.32 -5.05
N LEU A 36 -15.85 12.65 -4.01
CA LEU A 36 -16.38 11.29 -4.14
C LEU A 36 -17.62 11.25 -5.03
N GLU A 37 -18.53 12.23 -4.88
CA GLU A 37 -19.71 12.40 -5.75
C GLU A 37 -19.29 12.61 -7.21
N GLN A 38 -18.26 13.43 -7.46
CA GLN A 38 -17.69 13.60 -8.79
C GLN A 38 -17.14 12.28 -9.34
N MET A 39 -16.33 11.53 -8.55
CA MET A 39 -15.80 10.23 -8.97
C MET A 39 -16.91 9.23 -9.29
N GLU A 40 -17.98 9.21 -8.49
CA GLU A 40 -19.13 8.33 -8.70
C GLU A 40 -19.88 8.66 -9.99
N LYS A 41 -20.08 9.95 -10.26
CA LYS A 41 -20.80 10.42 -11.46
C LYS A 41 -19.97 10.26 -12.74
N GLU A 42 -18.69 10.65 -12.70
CA GLU A 42 -17.82 10.68 -13.87
C GLU A 42 -17.12 9.36 -14.13
N ARG A 43 -17.08 8.49 -13.12
CA ARG A 43 -16.32 7.22 -13.16
C ARG A 43 -14.85 7.44 -13.53
N ILE A 44 -14.24 8.50 -12.99
CA ILE A 44 -12.82 8.86 -13.18
C ILE A 44 -12.28 9.44 -11.87
N ASN A 45 -11.08 8.99 -11.47
CA ASN A 45 -10.30 9.66 -10.42
C ASN A 45 -9.40 10.72 -11.07
N SER A 46 -9.96 11.89 -11.34
CA SER A 46 -9.32 12.96 -12.12
C SER A 46 -8.10 13.60 -11.44
N ARG A 47 -8.01 13.51 -10.09
CA ARG A 47 -6.89 14.09 -9.32
C ARG A 47 -5.68 13.15 -9.27
N PHE A 48 -5.91 11.86 -9.04
CA PHE A 48 -4.87 10.94 -8.64
C PHE A 48 -4.61 9.80 -9.62
N LEU A 49 -5.60 9.41 -10.46
CA LEU A 49 -5.47 8.32 -11.42
C LEU A 49 -6.13 8.71 -12.76
N LYS A 50 -5.48 9.64 -13.46
CA LYS A 50 -6.03 10.25 -14.68
C LYS A 50 -6.12 9.25 -15.84
N GLY A 51 -7.18 9.39 -16.65
CA GLY A 51 -7.32 8.63 -17.88
C GLY A 51 -7.78 7.18 -17.71
N VAL A 52 -8.08 6.75 -16.49
CA VAL A 52 -8.58 5.41 -16.20
C VAL A 52 -10.07 5.47 -15.85
N LYS A 53 -10.89 4.68 -16.54
CA LYS A 53 -12.31 4.54 -16.23
C LYS A 53 -12.48 3.60 -15.04
N LEU A 54 -13.21 4.06 -14.01
CA LEU A 54 -13.53 3.26 -12.83
C LEU A 54 -14.70 2.30 -13.11
N PRO A 55 -14.69 1.07 -12.55
CA PRO A 55 -15.79 0.13 -12.65
C PRO A 55 -17.10 0.72 -12.13
N ASP A 56 -18.22 0.40 -12.78
CA ASP A 56 -19.53 0.91 -12.37
C ASP A 56 -19.99 0.34 -11.01
N GLU A 57 -19.46 -0.83 -10.63
CA GLU A 57 -19.72 -1.52 -9.36
C GLU A 57 -18.97 -0.91 -8.18
N LEU A 58 -17.91 -0.10 -8.42
CA LEU A 58 -17.16 0.54 -7.35
C LEU A 58 -18.01 1.62 -6.66
N LYS A 59 -18.18 1.48 -5.35
CA LYS A 59 -18.97 2.39 -4.51
C LYS A 59 -18.08 3.40 -3.81
N PHE A 60 -18.66 4.55 -3.44
CA PHE A 60 -17.98 5.62 -2.73
C PHE A 60 -18.78 6.07 -1.51
N THR A 61 -18.09 6.42 -0.43
CA THR A 61 -18.73 6.97 0.78
C THR A 61 -17.78 7.91 1.53
N PRO A 62 -18.25 9.05 2.01
CA PRO A 62 -17.53 9.89 2.98
C PRO A 62 -17.79 9.44 4.43
N ASP A 63 -18.77 8.54 4.66
CA ASP A 63 -19.17 8.08 5.98
C ASP A 63 -18.32 6.89 6.43
N MET A 64 -17.60 7.08 7.54
CA MET A 64 -16.76 6.03 8.12
C MET A 64 -17.59 4.89 8.70
N ALA A 65 -18.80 5.14 9.18
CA ALA A 65 -19.68 4.09 9.68
C ALA A 65 -20.07 3.11 8.56
N VAL A 66 -20.39 3.65 7.37
CA VAL A 66 -20.68 2.83 6.17
C VAL A 66 -19.43 2.06 5.72
N ALA A 67 -18.26 2.71 5.74
CA ALA A 67 -17.00 2.03 5.41
C ALA A 67 -16.70 0.87 6.37
N ALA A 68 -17.01 1.04 7.66
CA ALA A 68 -16.80 0.00 8.68
C ALA A 68 -17.80 -1.16 8.63
N GLU A 69 -18.78 -1.16 7.72
CA GLU A 69 -19.64 -2.34 7.49
C GLU A 69 -18.93 -3.49 6.79
N ALA A 70 -17.77 -3.23 6.17
CA ALA A 70 -16.96 -4.25 5.51
C ALA A 70 -16.15 -5.06 6.53
N ASP A 71 -15.88 -6.33 6.23
CA ASP A 71 -15.06 -7.20 7.08
C ASP A 71 -13.55 -6.97 6.84
N TRP A 72 -13.20 -6.48 5.66
CA TRP A 72 -11.84 -6.18 5.23
C TRP A 72 -11.65 -4.67 5.04
N LEU A 73 -10.68 -4.11 5.76
CA LEU A 73 -10.37 -2.69 5.76
C LEU A 73 -8.98 -2.46 5.16
N LEU A 74 -8.94 -1.95 3.92
CA LEU A 74 -7.70 -1.65 3.20
C LEU A 74 -7.27 -0.21 3.48
N THR A 75 -6.20 0.00 4.24
CA THR A 75 -5.66 1.35 4.51
C THR A 75 -4.74 1.80 3.38
N ALA A 76 -5.24 2.75 2.56
CA ALA A 76 -4.53 3.33 1.41
C ALA A 76 -4.33 4.85 1.55
N THR A 77 -4.38 5.34 2.76
CA THR A 77 -4.14 6.75 3.11
C THR A 77 -2.63 7.01 3.26
N PRO A 78 -2.10 8.17 2.84
CA PRO A 78 -0.70 8.51 3.09
C PRO A 78 -0.36 8.45 4.58
N THR A 79 0.79 7.90 4.93
CA THR A 79 1.20 7.53 6.30
C THR A 79 0.97 8.64 7.33
N GLN A 80 1.28 9.91 6.98
CA GLN A 80 1.16 11.02 7.90
C GLN A 80 -0.30 11.44 8.21
N TYR A 81 -1.27 10.96 7.43
CA TYR A 81 -2.69 11.20 7.66
C TYR A 81 -3.41 9.96 8.22
N LEU A 82 -2.73 8.80 8.21
CA LEU A 82 -3.35 7.51 8.54
C LEU A 82 -3.87 7.49 9.98
N ARG A 83 -3.13 8.02 10.96
CA ARG A 83 -3.58 8.08 12.37
C ARG A 83 -4.93 8.75 12.49
N GLY A 84 -5.14 9.90 11.84
CA GLY A 84 -6.42 10.61 11.88
C GLY A 84 -7.56 9.82 11.19
N VAL A 85 -7.26 8.95 10.24
CA VAL A 85 -8.25 8.03 9.64
C VAL A 85 -8.56 6.88 10.59
N LEU A 86 -7.55 6.32 11.27
CA LEU A 86 -7.73 5.29 12.27
C LEU A 86 -8.53 5.79 13.48
N ASP A 87 -8.31 7.03 13.92
CA ASP A 87 -9.09 7.65 15.00
C ASP A 87 -10.57 7.78 14.63
N LYS A 88 -10.89 8.09 13.36
CA LYS A 88 -12.27 8.10 12.85
C LYS A 88 -12.88 6.69 12.75
N LEU A 89 -12.06 5.70 12.41
CA LEU A 89 -12.49 4.31 12.29
C LEU A 89 -12.73 3.67 13.67
N LYS A 90 -11.93 4.03 14.68
CA LYS A 90 -11.89 3.42 16.02
C LYS A 90 -13.27 3.20 16.67
N PRO A 91 -14.23 4.16 16.61
CA PRO A 91 -15.57 3.95 17.21
C PRO A 91 -16.39 2.83 16.58
N TYR A 92 -16.03 2.40 15.37
CA TYR A 92 -16.75 1.39 14.57
C TYR A 92 -15.93 0.10 14.42
N PHE A 93 -14.71 0.08 14.92
CA PHE A 93 -13.79 -1.04 14.75
C PHE A 93 -14.08 -2.19 15.71
N GLU A 94 -14.26 -3.39 15.19
CA GLU A 94 -14.52 -4.63 15.93
C GLU A 94 -13.37 -5.61 15.66
N PRO A 95 -12.42 -5.82 16.59
CA PRO A 95 -11.22 -6.65 16.39
C PRO A 95 -11.50 -8.09 15.96
N GLU A 96 -12.60 -8.67 16.44
CA GLU A 96 -12.99 -10.06 16.13
C GLU A 96 -13.56 -10.22 14.71
N ARG A 97 -14.05 -9.13 14.14
CA ARG A 97 -14.65 -9.12 12.80
C ARG A 97 -13.70 -8.60 11.75
N HIS A 98 -13.08 -7.45 12.02
CA HIS A 98 -12.30 -6.73 11.03
C HIS A 98 -10.89 -7.30 10.84
N ALA A 99 -10.48 -7.41 9.58
CA ALA A 99 -9.08 -7.58 9.22
C ALA A 99 -8.57 -6.31 8.52
N VAL A 100 -7.37 -5.86 8.88
CA VAL A 100 -6.75 -4.66 8.33
C VAL A 100 -5.66 -5.06 7.34
N ILE A 101 -5.78 -4.56 6.10
CA ILE A 101 -4.74 -4.69 5.07
C ILE A 101 -4.10 -3.32 4.90
N ASN A 102 -2.81 -3.20 5.14
CA ASN A 102 -2.09 -1.96 4.90
C ASN A 102 -1.38 -1.97 3.56
N VAL A 103 -1.53 -0.89 2.81
CA VAL A 103 -0.79 -0.67 1.54
C VAL A 103 -0.04 0.66 1.51
N ALA A 104 -0.14 1.44 2.59
CA ALA A 104 0.64 2.67 2.74
C ALA A 104 2.10 2.33 3.04
N LYS A 105 3.00 3.21 2.61
CA LYS A 105 4.45 3.05 2.79
C LYS A 105 4.99 4.25 3.57
N GLY A 106 5.76 3.98 4.63
CA GLY A 106 6.38 5.05 5.40
C GLY A 106 6.46 4.77 6.90
N ILE A 107 7.03 5.74 7.62
CA ILE A 107 7.17 5.78 9.07
C ILE A 107 6.50 7.07 9.54
N GLU A 108 5.76 7.01 10.65
CA GLU A 108 5.07 8.18 11.19
C GLU A 108 6.07 9.23 11.72
N ASN A 109 5.90 10.48 11.32
CA ASN A 109 6.71 11.59 11.83
C ASN A 109 6.45 11.81 13.33
N GLY A 110 7.50 12.13 14.06
CA GLY A 110 7.44 12.42 15.50
C GLY A 110 7.50 11.19 16.38
N THR A 111 6.63 10.19 16.17
CA THR A 111 6.62 8.94 16.94
C THR A 111 7.64 7.93 16.44
N LEU A 112 7.99 7.98 15.15
CA LEU A 112 8.81 7.02 14.42
C LEU A 112 8.23 5.60 14.38
N LEU A 113 6.93 5.45 14.60
CA LEU A 113 6.24 4.16 14.54
C LEU A 113 6.11 3.68 13.09
N THR A 114 6.24 2.38 12.89
CA THR A 114 5.81 1.71 11.68
C THR A 114 4.28 1.75 11.57
N ILE A 115 3.73 1.39 10.43
CA ILE A 115 2.27 1.43 10.23
C ILE A 115 1.58 0.36 11.09
N SER A 116 2.14 -0.83 11.20
CA SER A 116 1.61 -1.88 12.06
C SER A 116 1.58 -1.48 13.53
N GLU A 117 2.64 -0.83 14.03
CA GLU A 117 2.68 -0.28 15.38
C GLU A 117 1.66 0.83 15.59
N MET A 118 1.49 1.74 14.61
CA MET A 118 0.47 2.79 14.63
C MET A 118 -0.94 2.20 14.69
N ILE A 119 -1.26 1.23 13.82
CA ILE A 119 -2.57 0.56 13.77
C ILE A 119 -2.86 -0.14 15.09
N SER A 120 -1.91 -0.93 15.59
CA SER A 120 -2.05 -1.60 16.89
C SER A 120 -2.19 -0.62 18.06
N GLY A 121 -1.47 0.51 18.01
CA GLY A 121 -1.56 1.56 19.03
C GLY A 121 -2.91 2.29 19.07
N VAL A 122 -3.57 2.44 17.92
CA VAL A 122 -4.87 3.16 17.82
C VAL A 122 -6.05 2.20 17.97
N LEU A 123 -6.05 1.08 17.24
CA LEU A 123 -7.19 0.15 17.16
C LEU A 123 -7.10 -0.99 18.18
N GLY A 124 -5.93 -1.21 18.78
CA GLY A 124 -5.62 -2.40 19.56
C GLY A 124 -5.14 -3.57 18.69
N PRO A 125 -4.84 -4.73 19.30
CA PRO A 125 -4.47 -5.95 18.59
C PRO A 125 -5.57 -6.33 17.59
N CYS A 126 -5.18 -6.61 16.34
CA CYS A 126 -6.12 -6.98 15.29
C CYS A 126 -5.46 -7.91 14.26
N ARG A 127 -6.28 -8.51 13.40
CA ARG A 127 -5.83 -9.27 12.24
C ARG A 127 -5.20 -8.28 11.24
N TYR A 128 -3.88 -8.34 11.08
CA TYR A 128 -3.11 -7.38 10.29
C TYR A 128 -2.28 -8.05 9.21
N CYS A 129 -2.35 -7.51 8.00
CA CYS A 129 -1.50 -7.89 6.89
C CYS A 129 -1.02 -6.64 6.15
N THR A 130 0.24 -6.60 5.73
CA THR A 130 0.75 -5.55 4.85
C THR A 130 0.92 -6.08 3.42
N LEU A 131 0.59 -5.25 2.42
CA LEU A 131 0.76 -5.57 0.99
C LEU A 131 1.73 -4.54 0.38
N CYS A 132 2.88 -5.00 -0.10
CA CYS A 132 3.93 -4.13 -0.62
C CYS A 132 4.69 -4.79 -1.78
N GLY A 133 5.26 -3.99 -2.67
CA GLY A 133 6.08 -4.45 -3.80
C GLY A 133 6.16 -3.41 -4.91
N PRO A 134 6.82 -3.74 -6.03
CA PRO A 134 6.93 -2.89 -7.20
C PRO A 134 5.57 -2.75 -7.89
N SER A 135 4.89 -1.63 -7.66
CA SER A 135 3.50 -1.46 -8.08
C SER A 135 3.16 0.02 -8.29
N HIS A 136 3.30 0.51 -9.51
CA HIS A 136 2.78 1.82 -9.89
C HIS A 136 1.27 1.72 -10.11
N ALA A 137 0.51 2.64 -9.51
CA ALA A 137 -0.95 2.63 -9.55
C ALA A 137 -1.49 2.69 -10.99
N GLU A 138 -0.86 3.46 -11.85
CA GLU A 138 -1.19 3.63 -13.26
C GLU A 138 -1.07 2.32 -14.03
N GLU A 139 0.02 1.59 -13.80
CA GLU A 139 0.25 0.29 -14.46
C GLU A 139 -0.73 -0.77 -13.98
N VAL A 140 -0.97 -0.84 -12.67
CA VAL A 140 -1.94 -1.77 -12.08
C VAL A 140 -3.36 -1.50 -12.60
N ALA A 141 -3.76 -0.24 -12.67
CA ALA A 141 -5.07 0.14 -13.20
C ALA A 141 -5.25 -0.20 -14.69
N LEU A 142 -4.15 -0.24 -15.45
CA LEU A 142 -4.10 -0.68 -16.85
C LEU A 142 -3.87 -2.20 -17.00
N GLN A 143 -3.93 -2.95 -15.90
CA GLN A 143 -3.74 -4.41 -15.87
C GLN A 143 -2.36 -4.87 -16.39
N VAL A 144 -1.33 -4.02 -16.27
CA VAL A 144 0.05 -4.43 -16.54
C VAL A 144 0.47 -5.46 -15.48
N PRO A 145 1.13 -6.58 -15.88
CA PRO A 145 1.53 -7.63 -14.96
C PRO A 145 2.34 -7.09 -13.78
N THR A 146 1.84 -7.30 -12.57
CA THR A 146 2.39 -6.78 -11.32
C THR A 146 2.55 -7.89 -10.30
N ALA A 147 3.62 -7.86 -9.52
CA ALA A 147 3.86 -8.81 -8.44
C ALA A 147 4.18 -8.08 -7.14
N VAL A 148 3.48 -8.46 -6.07
CA VAL A 148 3.62 -7.88 -4.72
C VAL A 148 3.70 -8.99 -3.66
N VAL A 149 3.95 -8.60 -2.40
CA VAL A 149 4.00 -9.50 -1.24
C VAL A 149 2.93 -9.10 -0.25
N ALA A 150 2.11 -10.06 0.20
CA ALA A 150 1.27 -9.97 1.38
C ALA A 150 2.02 -10.58 2.57
N ALA A 151 2.20 -9.82 3.64
CA ALA A 151 2.95 -10.27 4.81
C ALA A 151 2.15 -10.07 6.11
N SER A 152 2.13 -11.13 6.93
CA SER A 152 1.51 -11.15 8.25
C SER A 152 2.26 -12.13 9.14
N THR A 153 2.27 -11.91 10.44
CA THR A 153 2.72 -12.91 11.44
C THR A 153 1.80 -14.14 11.45
N ASP A 154 0.55 -13.98 11.01
CA ASP A 154 -0.37 -15.07 10.70
C ASP A 154 -0.30 -15.38 9.20
N ILE A 155 0.39 -16.47 8.83
CA ILE A 155 0.59 -16.86 7.42
C ILE A 155 -0.74 -17.22 6.72
N GLU A 156 -1.73 -17.70 7.44
CA GLU A 156 -3.04 -18.00 6.86
C GLU A 156 -3.76 -16.69 6.48
N LEU A 157 -3.67 -15.66 7.31
CA LEU A 157 -4.16 -14.32 6.94
C LEU A 157 -3.45 -13.76 5.70
N ALA A 158 -2.13 -13.94 5.60
CA ALA A 158 -1.39 -13.52 4.39
C ALA A 158 -1.86 -14.27 3.12
N LYS A 159 -2.21 -15.56 3.24
CA LYS A 159 -2.80 -16.35 2.15
C LYS A 159 -4.22 -15.88 1.81
N GLU A 160 -5.06 -15.58 2.81
CA GLU A 160 -6.38 -15.01 2.60
C GLU A 160 -6.27 -13.69 1.81
N VAL A 161 -5.39 -12.78 2.23
CA VAL A 161 -5.12 -11.51 1.53
C VAL A 161 -4.60 -11.76 0.11
N SER A 162 -3.66 -12.69 -0.06
CA SER A 162 -3.19 -13.08 -1.39
C SER A 162 -4.34 -13.48 -2.32
N ASN A 163 -5.27 -14.29 -1.83
CA ASN A 163 -6.41 -14.77 -2.60
C ASN A 163 -7.42 -13.66 -2.96
N LEU A 164 -7.54 -12.60 -2.13
CA LEU A 164 -8.41 -11.46 -2.45
C LEU A 164 -7.93 -10.71 -3.71
N PHE A 165 -6.62 -10.56 -3.87
CA PHE A 165 -6.04 -9.73 -4.92
C PHE A 165 -5.57 -10.51 -6.14
N MET A 166 -5.25 -11.81 -6.00
CA MET A 166 -4.62 -12.60 -7.07
C MET A 166 -5.55 -12.76 -8.27
N ASN A 167 -5.03 -12.43 -9.46
CA ASN A 167 -5.65 -12.70 -10.76
C ASN A 167 -4.56 -12.86 -11.84
N ASP A 168 -4.95 -12.89 -13.12
CA ASP A 168 -4.02 -13.14 -14.23
C ASP A 168 -2.94 -12.06 -14.39
N THR A 169 -3.19 -10.83 -13.92
CA THR A 169 -2.26 -9.70 -14.04
C THR A 169 -1.71 -9.22 -12.70
N PHE A 170 -2.26 -9.68 -11.57
CA PHE A 170 -1.82 -9.27 -10.24
C PHE A 170 -1.43 -10.49 -9.40
N ARG A 171 -0.12 -10.71 -9.27
CA ARG A 171 0.45 -11.83 -8.52
C ARG A 171 0.78 -11.41 -7.09
N VAL A 172 0.33 -12.19 -6.09
CA VAL A 172 0.63 -11.93 -4.69
C VAL A 172 1.38 -13.11 -4.09
N TYR A 173 2.61 -12.88 -3.64
CA TYR A 173 3.39 -13.82 -2.85
C TYR A 173 3.08 -13.63 -1.36
N VAL A 174 3.34 -14.63 -0.54
CA VAL A 174 3.10 -14.55 0.90
C VAL A 174 4.41 -14.57 1.68
N SER A 175 4.43 -13.89 2.84
CA SER A 175 5.57 -13.81 3.75
C SER A 175 5.08 -13.80 5.20
N ASP A 176 5.90 -14.30 6.12
CA ASP A 176 5.71 -14.23 7.57
C ASP A 176 6.48 -13.07 8.22
N ASP A 177 7.09 -12.18 7.40
CA ASP A 177 7.87 -11.02 7.87
C ASP A 177 7.19 -9.68 7.51
N PRO A 178 6.11 -9.28 8.18
CA PRO A 178 5.47 -7.98 7.93
C PRO A 178 6.39 -6.80 8.27
N VAL A 179 7.28 -6.92 9.24
CA VAL A 179 8.23 -5.87 9.63
C VAL A 179 9.21 -5.57 8.50
N GLY A 180 9.85 -6.60 7.94
CA GLY A 180 10.77 -6.43 6.82
C GLY A 180 10.09 -5.88 5.57
N VAL A 181 8.85 -6.32 5.28
CA VAL A 181 8.06 -5.83 4.14
C VAL A 181 7.68 -4.36 4.30
N GLU A 182 7.24 -3.92 5.47
CA GLU A 182 6.93 -2.51 5.75
C GLU A 182 8.17 -1.61 5.66
N LEU A 183 9.26 -2.04 6.32
CA LEU A 183 10.51 -1.27 6.33
C LEU A 183 11.14 -1.18 4.93
N GLY A 184 11.06 -2.24 4.13
CA GLY A 184 11.49 -2.21 2.73
C GLY A 184 10.78 -1.10 1.95
N GLY A 185 9.45 -1.06 2.01
CA GLY A 185 8.64 -0.03 1.37
C GLY A 185 8.85 1.37 1.92
N ALA A 186 9.13 1.52 3.22
CA ALA A 186 9.35 2.82 3.85
C ALA A 186 10.73 3.41 3.55
N LEU A 187 11.78 2.60 3.70
CA LEU A 187 13.17 3.07 3.61
C LEU A 187 13.62 3.37 2.17
N LYS A 188 13.04 2.68 1.16
CA LYS A 188 13.42 2.87 -0.25
C LYS A 188 13.29 4.32 -0.73
N ASN A 189 12.33 5.08 -0.19
CA ASN A 189 12.05 6.42 -0.66
C ASN A 189 13.22 7.39 -0.44
N VAL A 190 14.02 7.18 0.60
CA VAL A 190 15.25 7.97 0.83
C VAL A 190 16.24 7.74 -0.31
N ILE A 191 16.41 6.49 -0.72
CA ILE A 191 17.31 6.12 -1.82
C ILE A 191 16.76 6.62 -3.16
N ALA A 192 15.43 6.57 -3.34
CA ALA A 192 14.77 7.07 -4.55
C ALA A 192 14.98 8.58 -4.75
N VAL A 193 14.89 9.38 -3.67
CA VAL A 193 15.20 10.82 -3.74
C VAL A 193 16.65 11.04 -4.15
N ALA A 194 17.61 10.29 -3.58
CA ALA A 194 19.01 10.39 -3.96
C ALA A 194 19.26 9.96 -5.42
N ALA A 195 18.54 8.93 -5.91
CA ALA A 195 18.60 8.52 -7.31
C ALA A 195 18.10 9.63 -8.25
N GLY A 196 16.98 10.28 -7.89
CA GLY A 196 16.47 11.44 -8.65
C GLY A 196 17.43 12.63 -8.68
N ILE A 197 18.20 12.86 -7.60
CA ILE A 197 19.25 13.88 -7.60
C ILE A 197 20.37 13.52 -8.59
N ILE A 198 20.81 12.24 -8.61
CA ILE A 198 21.83 11.75 -9.56
C ILE A 198 21.35 11.96 -11.01
N ASP A 199 20.10 11.62 -11.29
CA ASP A 199 19.52 11.81 -12.63
C ASP A 199 19.42 13.29 -13.01
N GLY A 200 18.93 14.14 -12.11
CA GLY A 200 18.83 15.59 -12.33
C GLY A 200 20.18 16.31 -12.50
N MET A 201 21.25 15.73 -11.96
CA MET A 201 22.63 16.20 -12.13
C MET A 201 23.32 15.57 -13.34
N GLU A 202 22.66 14.67 -14.07
CA GLU A 202 23.20 13.97 -15.25
C GLU A 202 24.52 13.23 -14.97
N LEU A 203 24.67 12.65 -13.76
CA LEU A 203 25.91 11.97 -13.35
C LEU A 203 26.11 10.60 -13.99
N GLY A 204 25.06 10.07 -14.64
CA GLY A 204 25.08 8.80 -15.38
C GLY A 204 24.79 7.56 -14.52
N ASP A 205 24.92 6.39 -15.16
CA ASP A 205 24.43 5.11 -14.61
C ASP A 205 25.32 4.52 -13.52
N ASN A 206 26.65 4.74 -13.58
CA ASN A 206 27.58 4.16 -12.59
C ASN A 206 27.33 4.66 -11.15
N PRO A 207 27.17 5.97 -10.88
CA PRO A 207 26.79 6.48 -9.56
C PRO A 207 25.42 5.97 -9.10
N LYS A 208 24.45 5.88 -10.01
CA LYS A 208 23.12 5.37 -9.72
C LYS A 208 23.17 3.88 -9.31
N ALA A 209 23.90 3.04 -10.05
CA ALA A 209 24.09 1.63 -9.70
C ALA A 209 24.80 1.48 -8.33
N ALA A 210 25.83 2.29 -8.07
CA ALA A 210 26.53 2.30 -6.78
C ALA A 210 25.59 2.72 -5.62
N LEU A 211 24.76 3.76 -5.82
CA LEU A 211 23.75 4.20 -4.86
C LEU A 211 22.77 3.09 -4.54
N LEU A 212 22.18 2.43 -5.55
CA LEU A 212 21.21 1.36 -5.35
C LEU A 212 21.83 0.18 -4.60
N THR A 213 23.05 -0.23 -4.97
CA THR A 213 23.75 -1.34 -4.31
C THR A 213 24.02 -1.04 -2.84
N ARG A 214 24.48 0.18 -2.54
CA ARG A 214 24.75 0.61 -1.16
C ARG A 214 23.47 0.82 -0.38
N GLY A 215 22.46 1.42 -1.03
CA GLY A 215 21.13 1.65 -0.44
C GLY A 215 20.46 0.36 0.05
N ILE A 216 20.45 -0.69 -0.78
CA ILE A 216 19.92 -2.00 -0.38
C ILE A 216 20.67 -2.56 0.84
N ALA A 217 21.98 -2.49 0.85
CA ALA A 217 22.79 -2.97 1.97
C ALA A 217 22.49 -2.19 3.27
N GLU A 218 22.22 -0.90 3.18
CA GLU A 218 21.85 -0.07 4.34
C GLU A 218 20.42 -0.33 4.81
N MET A 219 19.46 -0.45 3.87
CA MET A 219 18.07 -0.83 4.18
C MET A 219 18.02 -2.18 4.89
N SER A 220 18.76 -3.17 4.39
CA SER A 220 18.82 -4.51 5.01
C SER A 220 19.42 -4.47 6.43
N ARG A 221 20.49 -3.72 6.66
CA ARG A 221 21.10 -3.58 7.99
C ARG A 221 20.16 -2.89 8.99
N LEU A 222 19.56 -1.76 8.57
CA LEU A 222 18.62 -1.04 9.42
C LEU A 222 17.37 -1.87 9.69
N GLY A 223 16.82 -2.51 8.66
CA GLY A 223 15.65 -3.36 8.79
C GLY A 223 15.89 -4.57 9.71
N ALA A 224 17.05 -5.19 9.62
CA ALA A 224 17.44 -6.27 10.54
C ALA A 224 17.57 -5.78 11.99
N ALA A 225 18.12 -4.58 12.20
CA ALA A 225 18.22 -3.97 13.54
C ALA A 225 16.83 -3.64 14.13
N LEU A 226 15.82 -3.45 13.29
CA LEU A 226 14.44 -3.19 13.68
C LEU A 226 13.55 -4.44 13.70
N GLY A 227 14.14 -5.64 13.55
CA GLY A 227 13.44 -6.91 13.69
C GLY A 227 12.95 -7.54 12.39
N GLY A 228 13.22 -6.95 11.22
CA GLY A 228 12.93 -7.53 9.92
C GLY A 228 13.94 -8.61 9.50
N ASN A 229 13.53 -9.56 8.68
CA ASN A 229 14.41 -10.55 8.12
C ASN A 229 15.27 -9.95 6.99
N PRO A 230 16.62 -10.03 7.05
CA PRO A 230 17.49 -9.51 5.98
C PRO A 230 17.17 -10.04 4.58
N ALA A 231 16.70 -11.28 4.45
CA ALA A 231 16.33 -11.87 3.17
C ALA A 231 15.12 -11.16 2.50
N THR A 232 14.22 -10.57 3.28
CA THR A 232 13.05 -9.82 2.78
C THR A 232 13.47 -8.63 1.92
N PHE A 233 14.57 -7.97 2.28
CA PHE A 233 15.09 -6.81 1.54
C PHE A 233 15.69 -7.16 0.17
N ALA A 234 16.05 -8.41 -0.06
CA ALA A 234 16.45 -8.92 -1.39
C ALA A 234 15.25 -9.28 -2.29
N GLY A 235 14.02 -9.24 -1.74
CA GLY A 235 12.78 -9.60 -2.43
C GLY A 235 12.06 -8.41 -3.08
N LEU A 236 10.76 -8.64 -3.38
CA LEU A 236 9.90 -7.67 -4.07
C LEU A 236 9.70 -6.37 -3.29
N SER A 237 9.50 -6.44 -1.97
CA SER A 237 9.28 -5.25 -1.10
C SER A 237 10.56 -4.45 -0.82
N GLY A 238 11.73 -5.03 -1.06
CA GLY A 238 13.04 -4.36 -0.94
C GLY A 238 13.59 -3.95 -2.29
N VAL A 239 14.43 -4.81 -2.90
CA VAL A 239 15.09 -4.58 -4.19
C VAL A 239 14.08 -4.28 -5.29
N GLY A 240 13.00 -5.05 -5.40
CA GLY A 240 12.00 -4.89 -6.46
C GLY A 240 11.37 -3.50 -6.44
N ASP A 241 10.84 -3.10 -5.29
CA ASP A 241 10.18 -1.80 -5.11
C ASP A 241 11.17 -0.63 -5.21
N LEU A 242 12.43 -0.80 -4.78
CA LEU A 242 13.47 0.21 -4.94
C LEU A 242 13.82 0.41 -6.43
N ILE A 243 14.05 -0.66 -7.18
CA ILE A 243 14.42 -0.56 -8.60
C ILE A 243 13.33 0.16 -9.38
N VAL A 244 12.06 -0.27 -9.27
CA VAL A 244 10.97 0.35 -10.02
C VAL A 244 10.82 1.82 -9.67
N THR A 245 11.03 2.20 -8.39
CA THR A 245 10.93 3.59 -7.95
C THR A 245 12.08 4.45 -8.46
N CYS A 246 13.30 3.91 -8.56
CA CYS A 246 14.48 4.65 -9.00
C CYS A 246 14.68 4.69 -10.52
N THR A 247 13.97 3.87 -11.29
CA THR A 247 14.13 3.78 -12.76
C THR A 247 12.90 4.20 -13.55
N SER A 248 11.76 4.39 -12.87
CA SER A 248 10.50 4.78 -13.50
C SER A 248 10.38 6.28 -13.66
N GLY A 249 9.74 6.71 -14.77
CA GLY A 249 9.32 8.10 -14.97
C GLY A 249 8.06 8.51 -14.18
N HIS A 250 7.45 7.60 -13.42
CA HIS A 250 6.27 7.84 -12.59
C HIS A 250 6.63 8.19 -11.13
N SER A 251 7.88 8.20 -10.79
CA SER A 251 8.39 8.36 -9.42
C SER A 251 9.01 9.74 -9.20
#